data_963de2fa08a1eb734ea75f4a747337cc
#
_entry.id   963de2fa08a1eb734ea75f4a747337cc
#
_cell.length_a   1.000
_cell.length_b   1.000
_cell.length_c   1.000
_cell.angle_alpha   90.00
_cell.angle_beta   90.00
_cell.angle_gamma   90.00
#
_symmetry.space_group_name_H-M   'P 1'
#
loop_
_entity.id
_entity.type
_entity.pdbx_description
1 polymer ?
#
loop_
_entity_poly.entity_id
_entity_poly.type
_entity_poly.pdbx_seq_one_letter_code
_entity_poly.pdbx_strand_id
1 'polypeptide(L)'
;MPKQDRAIRTRRTILVAAASVFEEHGFQAATITDILNAAGVTKGALYFHFQSKEDLAYGVMAAQGRHMGVVPPRACKAQEVIDTVLLQTYRLQKDPMVRAGVRLAMDQHASELDRGTSFQDWGKGMTLLLDAAKEQGELLPHVVPSDTADLVVGAYAGVQSMSQAVSGYTDLNHRTSVLLRHIMPNVVQSSVLTTLDLAPERGAAIYAEIQALMEAEELAGASA
;
A
#
# COMPACT_ATOMS: atom_id res chain seq x y z
N MET A 1 30.29 -11.96 7.68
CA MET A 1 28.84 -11.68 7.67
C MET A 1 28.07 -12.88 8.20
N PRO A 2 27.18 -12.70 9.16
CA PRO A 2 26.39 -13.82 9.69
C PRO A 2 25.57 -14.47 8.57
N LYS A 3 25.39 -15.81 8.64
CA LYS A 3 24.59 -16.61 7.68
C LYS A 3 23.17 -16.03 7.51
N GLN A 4 22.66 -15.42 8.54
CA GLN A 4 21.32 -14.81 8.60
C GLN A 4 21.18 -13.58 7.68
N ASP A 5 22.17 -12.70 7.63
CA ASP A 5 22.12 -11.50 6.76
C ASP A 5 22.11 -11.86 5.28
N ARG A 6 22.86 -12.91 4.91
CA ARG A 6 22.87 -13.40 3.55
C ARG A 6 21.50 -14.00 3.15
N ALA A 7 20.86 -14.73 4.05
CA ALA A 7 19.54 -15.31 3.81
C ALA A 7 18.48 -14.20 3.64
N ILE A 8 18.51 -13.17 4.49
CA ILE A 8 17.60 -12.01 4.40
C ILE A 8 17.78 -11.28 3.06
N ARG A 9 19.01 -11.02 2.66
CA ARG A 9 19.31 -10.38 1.36
C ARG A 9 18.81 -11.21 0.18
N THR A 10 19.10 -12.51 0.18
CA THR A 10 18.67 -13.43 -0.90
C THR A 10 17.13 -13.45 -0.98
N ARG A 11 16.43 -13.54 0.16
CA ARG A 11 14.97 -13.52 0.20
C ARG A 11 14.43 -12.21 -0.39
N ARG A 12 15.03 -11.06 -0.05
CA ARG A 12 14.64 -9.75 -0.59
C ARG A 12 14.87 -9.68 -2.11
N THR A 13 16.02 -10.16 -2.59
CA THR A 13 16.34 -10.21 -4.04
C THR A 13 15.30 -11.02 -4.80
N ILE A 14 14.91 -12.19 -4.28
CA ILE A 14 13.88 -13.04 -4.89
C ILE A 14 12.52 -12.31 -4.92
N LEU A 15 12.12 -11.66 -3.83
CA LEU A 15 10.85 -10.91 -3.78
C LEU A 15 10.82 -9.74 -4.76
N VAL A 16 11.91 -8.99 -4.90
CA VAL A 16 11.99 -7.88 -5.86
C VAL A 16 11.87 -8.40 -7.30
N ALA A 17 12.56 -9.49 -7.62
CA ALA A 17 12.47 -10.13 -8.94
C ALA A 17 11.06 -10.69 -9.20
N ALA A 18 10.46 -11.35 -8.21
CA ALA A 18 9.08 -11.85 -8.32
C ALA A 18 8.09 -10.72 -8.53
N ALA A 19 8.24 -9.60 -7.82
CA ALA A 19 7.40 -8.41 -8.00
C ALA A 19 7.49 -7.88 -9.44
N SER A 20 8.69 -7.74 -10.00
CA SER A 20 8.88 -7.29 -11.37
C SER A 20 8.21 -8.24 -12.39
N VAL A 21 8.39 -9.55 -12.22
CA VAL A 21 7.79 -10.56 -13.11
C VAL A 21 6.26 -10.57 -12.98
N PHE A 22 5.71 -10.47 -11.77
CA PHE A 22 4.26 -10.38 -11.56
C PHE A 22 3.67 -9.05 -12.07
N GLU A 23 4.41 -7.95 -11.93
CA GLU A 23 3.99 -6.65 -12.49
C GLU A 23 3.92 -6.69 -14.02
N GLU A 24 4.86 -7.36 -14.68
CA GLU A 24 4.93 -7.43 -16.14
C GLU A 24 3.95 -8.44 -16.73
N HIS A 25 3.92 -9.67 -16.19
CA HIS A 25 3.19 -10.79 -16.81
C HIS A 25 1.87 -11.14 -16.11
N GLY A 26 1.62 -10.64 -14.90
CA GLY A 26 0.52 -11.07 -14.04
C GLY A 26 0.81 -12.43 -13.38
N PHE A 27 -0.09 -12.87 -12.50
CA PHE A 27 0.12 -14.11 -11.75
C PHE A 27 0.13 -15.34 -12.65
N GLN A 28 -0.82 -15.47 -13.57
CA GLN A 28 -1.00 -16.69 -14.36
C GLN A 28 0.19 -16.96 -15.31
N ALA A 29 0.63 -15.95 -16.07
CA ALA A 29 1.67 -16.10 -17.07
C ALA A 29 3.09 -16.11 -16.47
N ALA A 30 3.30 -15.55 -15.27
CA ALA A 30 4.57 -15.58 -14.56
C ALA A 30 5.00 -17.02 -14.23
N THR A 31 6.27 -17.37 -14.50
CA THR A 31 6.83 -18.68 -14.15
C THR A 31 7.94 -18.58 -13.12
N ILE A 32 8.19 -19.66 -12.38
CA ILE A 32 9.35 -19.76 -11.47
C ILE A 32 10.66 -19.56 -12.24
N THR A 33 10.74 -20.00 -13.48
CA THR A 33 11.94 -19.84 -14.31
C THR A 33 12.23 -18.37 -14.61
N ASP A 34 11.20 -17.57 -14.92
CA ASP A 34 11.35 -16.13 -15.14
C ASP A 34 11.84 -15.43 -13.88
N ILE A 35 11.29 -15.81 -12.73
CA ILE A 35 11.70 -15.26 -11.42
C ILE A 35 13.15 -15.65 -11.10
N LEU A 36 13.57 -16.89 -11.35
CA LEU A 36 14.96 -17.34 -11.16
C LEU A 36 15.93 -16.53 -12.03
N ASN A 37 15.58 -16.34 -13.31
CA ASN A 37 16.39 -15.58 -14.25
C ASN A 37 16.51 -14.10 -13.82
N ALA A 38 15.39 -13.50 -13.44
CA ALA A 38 15.36 -12.10 -12.96
C ALA A 38 16.12 -11.91 -11.63
N ALA A 39 16.05 -12.89 -10.73
CA ALA A 39 16.71 -12.83 -9.43
C ALA A 39 18.21 -13.18 -9.49
N GLY A 40 18.66 -13.87 -10.54
CA GLY A 40 20.03 -14.37 -10.64
C GLY A 40 20.38 -15.41 -9.56
N VAL A 41 19.41 -16.21 -9.10
CA VAL A 41 19.60 -17.20 -8.04
C VAL A 41 19.35 -18.61 -8.54
N THR A 42 19.89 -19.61 -7.83
CA THR A 42 19.63 -21.01 -8.15
C THR A 42 18.24 -21.45 -7.70
N LYS A 43 17.69 -22.49 -8.35
CA LYS A 43 16.41 -23.11 -7.98
C LYS A 43 16.39 -23.53 -6.51
N GLY A 44 17.49 -24.10 -6.01
CA GLY A 44 17.61 -24.49 -4.59
C GLY A 44 17.56 -23.30 -3.64
N ALA A 45 18.16 -22.15 -4.00
CA ALA A 45 18.11 -20.95 -3.19
C ALA A 45 16.69 -20.35 -3.13
N LEU A 46 15.94 -20.39 -4.23
CA LEU A 46 14.55 -19.95 -4.24
C LEU A 46 13.68 -20.83 -3.35
N TYR A 47 13.74 -22.16 -3.54
CA TYR A 47 12.91 -23.10 -2.79
C TYR A 47 13.29 -23.22 -1.31
N PHE A 48 14.47 -22.74 -0.92
CA PHE A 48 14.81 -22.56 0.50
C PHE A 48 13.97 -21.47 1.17
N HIS A 49 13.54 -20.45 0.42
CA HIS A 49 12.81 -19.30 0.94
C HIS A 49 11.31 -19.32 0.65
N PHE A 50 10.90 -19.93 -0.46
CA PHE A 50 9.52 -19.92 -0.95
C PHE A 50 9.18 -21.29 -1.55
N GLN A 51 8.06 -21.87 -1.14
CA GLN A 51 7.70 -23.23 -1.48
C GLN A 51 6.98 -23.33 -2.84
N SER A 52 6.33 -22.25 -3.28
CA SER A 52 5.55 -22.22 -4.51
C SER A 52 5.47 -20.81 -5.12
N LYS A 53 4.83 -20.69 -6.29
CA LYS A 53 4.55 -19.42 -6.94
C LYS A 53 3.54 -18.59 -6.10
N GLU A 54 2.58 -19.26 -5.50
CA GLU A 54 1.60 -18.67 -4.59
C GLU A 54 2.29 -18.09 -3.34
N ASP A 55 3.24 -18.83 -2.75
CA ASP A 55 4.01 -18.35 -1.59
C ASP A 55 4.84 -17.11 -1.93
N LEU A 56 5.41 -17.06 -3.15
CA LEU A 56 6.07 -15.86 -3.68
C LEU A 56 5.08 -14.69 -3.84
N ALA A 57 3.90 -14.94 -4.40
CA ALA A 57 2.87 -13.92 -4.57
C ALA A 57 2.39 -13.36 -3.22
N TYR A 58 2.11 -14.22 -2.24
CA TYR A 58 1.81 -13.79 -0.87
C TYR A 58 2.98 -13.04 -0.23
N GLY A 59 4.22 -13.47 -0.51
CA GLY A 59 5.42 -12.76 -0.07
C GLY A 59 5.50 -11.34 -0.62
N VAL A 60 5.15 -11.12 -1.89
CA VAL A 60 5.09 -9.80 -2.54
C VAL A 60 3.96 -8.97 -1.95
N MET A 61 2.74 -9.53 -1.82
CA MET A 61 1.60 -8.84 -1.21
C MET A 61 1.89 -8.42 0.24
N ALA A 62 2.52 -9.30 1.03
CA ALA A 62 2.91 -8.99 2.40
C ALA A 62 4.06 -7.96 2.49
N ALA A 63 4.99 -7.95 1.52
CA ALA A 63 6.07 -6.97 1.47
C ALA A 63 5.55 -5.57 1.15
N GLN A 64 4.54 -5.46 0.28
CA GLN A 64 3.82 -4.21 0.02
C GLN A 64 3.36 -3.56 1.34
N GLY A 65 2.72 -4.33 2.23
CA GLY A 65 2.23 -3.83 3.52
C GLY A 65 3.34 -3.41 4.49
N ARG A 66 4.41 -4.17 4.58
CA ARG A 66 5.53 -3.90 5.52
C ARG A 66 6.39 -2.70 5.14
N HIS A 67 6.48 -2.36 3.87
CA HIS A 67 7.16 -1.16 3.39
C HIS A 67 6.24 0.08 3.43
N MET A 68 5.02 -0.08 3.93
CA MET A 68 4.15 1.05 4.27
C MET A 68 4.72 1.69 5.54
N GLY A 69 5.57 2.71 5.38
CA GLY A 69 5.80 3.61 6.49
C GLY A 69 4.43 3.97 7.07
N VAL A 70 4.27 3.81 8.37
CA VAL A 70 3.03 4.23 9.05
C VAL A 70 2.96 5.74 8.90
N VAL A 71 1.83 6.26 8.45
CA VAL A 71 1.59 7.70 8.45
C VAL A 71 1.85 8.22 9.88
N PRO A 72 2.70 9.24 10.06
CA PRO A 72 2.91 9.80 11.39
C PRO A 72 1.59 10.23 12.00
N PRO A 73 1.36 10.01 13.31
CA PRO A 73 0.11 10.37 13.97
C PRO A 73 -0.26 11.83 13.76
N ARG A 74 -1.52 12.08 13.37
CA ARG A 74 -2.05 13.44 13.21
C ARG A 74 -2.95 13.81 14.38
N ALA A 75 -2.97 15.08 14.74
CA ALA A 75 -3.93 15.59 15.72
C ALA A 75 -5.38 15.43 15.22
N CYS A 76 -5.62 15.70 13.93
CA CYS A 76 -6.88 15.42 13.24
C CYS A 76 -6.83 14.02 12.64
N LYS A 77 -7.69 13.11 13.10
CA LYS A 77 -7.72 11.73 12.64
C LYS A 77 -8.32 11.58 11.24
N ALA A 78 -9.24 12.45 10.87
CA ALA A 78 -9.73 12.52 9.50
C ALA A 78 -8.60 12.88 8.50
N GLN A 79 -7.64 13.72 8.90
CA GLN A 79 -6.45 13.97 8.09
C GLN A 79 -5.56 12.73 7.99
N GLU A 80 -5.44 11.93 9.05
CA GLU A 80 -4.64 10.68 9.04
C GLU A 80 -5.23 9.64 8.09
N VAL A 81 -6.57 9.55 8.00
CA VAL A 81 -7.29 8.76 6.99
C VAL A 81 -6.90 9.20 5.57
N ILE A 82 -6.96 10.51 5.30
CA ILE A 82 -6.60 11.09 4.00
C ILE A 82 -5.13 10.82 3.67
N ASP A 83 -4.25 11.07 4.63
CA ASP A 83 -2.81 10.86 4.49
C ASP A 83 -2.46 9.41 4.13
N THR A 84 -3.18 8.44 4.72
CA THR A 84 -3.03 7.01 4.40
C THR A 84 -3.36 6.72 2.94
N VAL A 85 -4.44 7.25 2.42
CA VAL A 85 -4.86 7.07 1.03
C VAL A 85 -3.89 7.77 0.05
N LEU A 86 -3.48 9.00 0.38
CA LEU A 86 -2.56 9.78 -0.47
C LEU A 86 -1.13 9.21 -0.47
N LEU A 87 -0.65 8.70 0.66
CA LEU A 87 0.63 7.99 0.75
C LEU A 87 0.61 6.72 -0.11
N GLN A 88 -0.45 5.91 -0.02
CA GLN A 88 -0.60 4.70 -0.86
C GLN A 88 -0.64 5.07 -2.34
N THR A 89 -1.31 6.16 -2.69
CA THR A 89 -1.34 6.71 -4.05
C THR A 89 0.04 7.04 -4.57
N TYR A 90 0.84 7.78 -3.80
CA TYR A 90 2.20 8.15 -4.17
C TYR A 90 3.09 6.90 -4.33
N ARG A 91 2.99 5.95 -3.42
CA ARG A 91 3.78 4.72 -3.47
C ARG A 91 3.42 3.86 -4.66
N LEU A 92 2.13 3.76 -4.99
CA LEU A 92 1.68 3.02 -6.18
C LEU A 92 2.27 3.61 -7.47
N GLN A 93 2.47 4.93 -7.53
CA GLN A 93 3.14 5.58 -8.67
C GLN A 93 4.66 5.34 -8.71
N LYS A 94 5.32 5.15 -7.56
CA LYS A 94 6.79 5.16 -7.45
C LYS A 94 7.42 3.79 -7.17
N ASP A 95 6.71 2.88 -6.51
CA ASP A 95 7.27 1.63 -6.00
C ASP A 95 6.74 0.42 -6.81
N PRO A 96 7.61 -0.26 -7.59
CA PRO A 96 7.23 -1.46 -8.33
C PRO A 96 6.70 -2.59 -7.44
N MET A 97 7.20 -2.72 -6.20
CA MET A 97 6.72 -3.72 -5.24
C MET A 97 5.26 -3.47 -4.86
N VAL A 98 4.89 -2.20 -4.66
CA VAL A 98 3.51 -1.81 -4.36
C VAL A 98 2.61 -2.07 -5.58
N ARG A 99 3.05 -1.73 -6.80
CA ARG A 99 2.30 -2.03 -8.02
C ARG A 99 2.07 -3.52 -8.22
N ALA A 100 3.11 -4.33 -8.01
CA ALA A 100 3.01 -5.78 -8.11
C ALA A 100 2.01 -6.36 -7.10
N GLY A 101 2.11 -5.95 -5.84
CA GLY A 101 1.20 -6.40 -4.78
C GLY A 101 -0.25 -6.02 -5.05
N VAL A 102 -0.49 -4.79 -5.49
CA VAL A 102 -1.83 -4.32 -5.90
C VAL A 102 -2.34 -5.10 -7.10
N ARG A 103 -1.50 -5.32 -8.13
CA ARG A 103 -1.89 -6.11 -9.30
C ARG A 103 -2.31 -7.53 -8.92
N LEU A 104 -1.54 -8.19 -8.04
CA LEU A 104 -1.88 -9.53 -7.53
C LEU A 104 -3.21 -9.54 -6.76
N ALA A 105 -3.43 -8.55 -5.87
CA ALA A 105 -4.67 -8.44 -5.11
C ALA A 105 -5.89 -8.17 -5.99
N MET A 106 -5.72 -7.51 -7.13
CA MET A 106 -6.80 -7.15 -8.06
C MET A 106 -6.97 -8.13 -9.23
N ASP A 107 -6.06 -9.10 -9.41
CA ASP A 107 -6.11 -10.06 -10.53
C ASP A 107 -7.25 -11.06 -10.36
N GLN A 108 -8.34 -10.85 -11.11
CA GLN A 108 -9.52 -11.70 -11.06
C GLN A 108 -9.27 -13.14 -11.57
N HIS A 109 -8.20 -13.35 -12.31
CA HIS A 109 -7.84 -14.66 -12.84
C HIS A 109 -6.93 -15.46 -11.89
N ALA A 110 -6.39 -14.84 -10.85
CA ALA A 110 -5.58 -15.49 -9.82
C ALA A 110 -6.46 -16.14 -8.74
N SER A 111 -7.28 -17.14 -9.15
CA SER A 111 -8.23 -17.83 -8.27
C SER A 111 -7.56 -18.60 -7.13
N GLU A 112 -6.27 -18.92 -7.28
CA GLU A 112 -5.44 -19.61 -6.28
C GLU A 112 -5.02 -18.69 -5.14
N LEU A 113 -5.13 -17.37 -5.31
CA LEU A 113 -4.75 -16.39 -4.30
C LEU A 113 -5.96 -15.95 -3.47
N ASP A 114 -5.80 -15.90 -2.15
CA ASP A 114 -6.72 -15.18 -1.29
C ASP A 114 -6.48 -13.67 -1.43
N ARG A 115 -7.29 -13.05 -2.28
CA ARG A 115 -7.21 -11.61 -2.57
C ARG A 115 -8.04 -10.78 -1.60
N GLY A 116 -9.03 -11.39 -0.96
CA GLY A 116 -9.95 -10.74 -0.03
C GLY A 116 -9.24 -10.18 1.21
N THR A 117 -8.26 -10.93 1.74
CA THR A 117 -7.50 -10.55 2.91
C THR A 117 -6.84 -9.17 2.78
N SER A 118 -6.27 -8.82 1.62
CA SER A 118 -5.65 -7.50 1.43
C SER A 118 -6.65 -6.34 1.56
N PHE A 119 -7.85 -6.49 1.02
CA PHE A 119 -8.90 -5.48 1.14
C PHE A 119 -9.43 -5.39 2.58
N GLN A 120 -9.64 -6.55 3.23
CA GLN A 120 -10.10 -6.61 4.61
C GLN A 120 -9.11 -5.98 5.59
N ASP A 121 -7.82 -6.22 5.43
CA ASP A 121 -6.79 -5.66 6.31
C ASP A 121 -6.68 -4.15 6.13
N TRP A 122 -6.79 -3.67 4.90
CA TRP A 122 -6.84 -2.23 4.66
C TRP A 122 -8.12 -1.59 5.23
N GLY A 123 -9.28 -2.23 5.02
CA GLY A 123 -10.56 -1.83 5.61
C GLY A 123 -10.51 -1.76 7.13
N LYS A 124 -9.93 -2.78 7.81
CA LYS A 124 -9.75 -2.77 9.27
C LYS A 124 -8.88 -1.60 9.75
N GLY A 125 -7.74 -1.36 9.09
CA GLY A 125 -6.86 -0.23 9.43
C GLY A 125 -7.56 1.12 9.26
N MET A 126 -8.32 1.28 8.18
CA MET A 126 -9.11 2.48 7.90
C MET A 126 -10.24 2.68 8.92
N THR A 127 -10.92 1.58 9.33
CA THR A 127 -11.96 1.60 10.36
C THR A 127 -11.41 2.12 11.69
N LEU A 128 -10.24 1.64 12.13
CA LEU A 128 -9.60 2.11 13.38
C LEU A 128 -9.33 3.61 13.36
N LEU A 129 -8.87 4.17 12.24
CA LEU A 129 -8.65 5.61 12.10
C LEU A 129 -9.95 6.40 12.11
N LEU A 130 -11.00 5.88 11.46
CA LEU A 130 -12.32 6.50 11.45
C LEU A 130 -13.01 6.40 12.81
N ASP A 131 -12.83 5.32 13.57
CA ASP A 131 -13.31 5.21 14.96
C ASP A 131 -12.65 6.28 15.84
N ALA A 132 -11.34 6.45 15.74
CA ALA A 132 -10.62 7.50 16.45
C ALA A 132 -11.09 8.92 16.05
N ALA A 133 -11.36 9.15 14.76
CA ALA A 133 -11.93 10.41 14.29
C ALA A 133 -13.34 10.65 14.85
N LYS A 134 -14.15 9.59 14.98
CA LYS A 134 -15.49 9.65 15.59
C LYS A 134 -15.42 9.98 17.07
N GLU A 135 -14.51 9.36 17.81
CA GLU A 135 -14.27 9.65 19.23
C GLU A 135 -13.85 11.10 19.46
N GLN A 136 -13.09 11.70 18.52
CA GLN A 136 -12.71 13.11 18.55
C GLN A 136 -13.83 14.07 18.09
N GLY A 137 -15.00 13.55 17.68
CA GLY A 137 -16.11 14.36 17.19
C GLY A 137 -15.89 14.97 15.80
N GLU A 138 -14.95 14.43 15.04
CA GLU A 138 -14.62 14.93 13.70
C GLU A 138 -15.62 14.50 12.63
N LEU A 139 -16.35 13.39 12.85
CA LEU A 139 -17.28 12.82 11.88
C LEU A 139 -18.71 13.35 12.04
N LEU A 140 -19.45 13.33 10.95
CA LEU A 140 -20.89 13.60 10.95
C LEU A 140 -21.65 12.49 11.72
N PRO A 141 -22.79 12.80 12.38
CA PRO A 141 -23.49 11.86 13.26
C PRO A 141 -23.95 10.56 12.60
N HIS A 142 -24.26 10.61 11.29
CA HIS A 142 -24.75 9.44 10.55
C HIS A 142 -23.63 8.51 10.07
N VAL A 143 -22.36 8.89 10.20
CA VAL A 143 -21.23 8.13 9.69
C VAL A 143 -20.99 6.87 10.53
N VAL A 144 -20.98 5.73 9.86
CA VAL A 144 -20.58 4.43 10.38
C VAL A 144 -19.14 4.17 9.92
N PRO A 145 -18.15 4.10 10.81
CA PRO A 145 -16.73 3.96 10.44
C PRO A 145 -16.43 2.78 9.52
N SER A 146 -16.96 1.58 9.82
CA SER A 146 -16.76 0.39 9.00
C SER A 146 -17.29 0.54 7.58
N ASP A 147 -18.51 1.05 7.43
CA ASP A 147 -19.16 1.22 6.12
C ASP A 147 -18.41 2.27 5.29
N THR A 148 -17.94 3.33 5.96
CA THR A 148 -17.15 4.38 5.32
C THR A 148 -15.77 3.87 4.91
N ALA A 149 -15.14 3.03 5.73
CA ALA A 149 -13.88 2.37 5.39
C ALA A 149 -14.03 1.51 4.13
N ASP A 150 -15.04 0.66 4.08
CA ASP A 150 -15.33 -0.20 2.92
C ASP A 150 -15.61 0.62 1.66
N LEU A 151 -16.39 1.72 1.80
CA LEU A 151 -16.64 2.63 0.70
C LEU A 151 -15.35 3.28 0.18
N VAL A 152 -14.49 3.80 1.06
CA VAL A 152 -13.23 4.43 0.68
C VAL A 152 -12.30 3.44 -0.01
N VAL A 153 -12.13 2.24 0.56
CA VAL A 153 -11.29 1.18 0.00
C VAL A 153 -11.80 0.75 -1.38
N GLY A 154 -13.11 0.47 -1.51
CA GLY A 154 -13.70 0.05 -2.78
C GLY A 154 -13.64 1.15 -3.86
N ALA A 155 -13.96 2.40 -3.50
CA ALA A 155 -13.89 3.52 -4.43
C ALA A 155 -12.45 3.81 -4.88
N TYR A 156 -11.48 3.76 -3.95
CA TYR A 156 -10.07 3.92 -4.29
C TYR A 156 -9.58 2.79 -5.22
N ALA A 157 -9.96 1.53 -4.97
CA ALA A 157 -9.64 0.41 -5.84
C ALA A 157 -10.16 0.64 -7.28
N GLY A 158 -11.36 1.19 -7.44
CA GLY A 158 -11.90 1.56 -8.74
C GLY A 158 -11.11 2.69 -9.41
N VAL A 159 -10.78 3.74 -8.66
CA VAL A 159 -10.00 4.89 -9.14
C VAL A 159 -8.60 4.47 -9.59
N GLN A 160 -7.90 3.66 -8.80
CA GLN A 160 -6.57 3.16 -9.16
C GLN A 160 -6.59 2.26 -10.39
N SER A 161 -7.60 1.37 -10.52
CA SER A 161 -7.77 0.51 -11.69
C SER A 161 -8.01 1.33 -12.96
N MET A 162 -8.87 2.35 -12.88
CA MET A 162 -9.14 3.27 -13.99
C MET A 162 -7.89 4.06 -14.37
N SER A 163 -7.14 4.60 -13.40
CA SER A 163 -5.90 5.33 -13.64
C SER A 163 -4.84 4.44 -14.30
N GLN A 164 -4.70 3.21 -13.83
CA GLN A 164 -3.79 2.23 -14.45
C GLN A 164 -4.11 2.01 -15.93
N ALA A 165 -5.38 1.78 -16.25
CA ALA A 165 -5.81 1.48 -17.62
C ALA A 165 -5.71 2.69 -18.57
N VAL A 166 -5.96 3.91 -18.07
CA VAL A 166 -6.02 5.13 -18.89
C VAL A 166 -4.66 5.79 -19.02
N SER A 167 -3.84 5.80 -17.97
CA SER A 167 -2.65 6.65 -17.89
C SER A 167 -1.40 5.97 -17.31
N GLY A 168 -1.45 4.67 -16.99
CA GLY A 168 -0.34 4.00 -16.30
C GLY A 168 -0.02 4.65 -14.95
N TYR A 169 -1.05 5.06 -14.21
CA TYR A 169 -0.99 5.74 -12.92
C TYR A 169 -0.49 7.20 -12.92
N THR A 170 -0.20 7.81 -14.06
CA THR A 170 0.38 9.18 -14.08
C THR A 170 -0.57 10.24 -13.52
N ASP A 171 -1.90 10.03 -13.60
CA ASP A 171 -2.94 10.94 -13.09
C ASP A 171 -3.55 10.48 -11.75
N LEU A 172 -3.03 9.42 -11.12
CA LEU A 172 -3.65 8.81 -9.95
C LEU A 172 -3.76 9.77 -8.76
N ASN A 173 -2.73 10.58 -8.49
CA ASN A 173 -2.73 11.56 -7.41
C ASN A 173 -3.87 12.59 -7.58
N HIS A 174 -4.06 13.09 -8.80
CA HIS A 174 -5.18 13.99 -9.10
C HIS A 174 -6.54 13.30 -8.89
N ARG A 175 -6.72 12.10 -9.44
CA ARG A 175 -7.97 11.33 -9.30
C ARG A 175 -8.30 11.00 -7.86
N THR A 176 -7.29 10.63 -7.06
CA THR A 176 -7.47 10.37 -5.62
C THR A 176 -7.88 11.62 -4.88
N SER A 177 -7.25 12.78 -5.15
CA SER A 177 -7.64 14.06 -4.57
C SER A 177 -9.09 14.42 -4.93
N VAL A 178 -9.51 14.20 -6.18
CA VAL A 178 -10.91 14.40 -6.60
C VAL A 178 -11.85 13.46 -5.83
N LEU A 179 -11.52 12.18 -5.72
CA LEU A 179 -12.31 11.21 -4.95
C LEU A 179 -12.52 11.69 -3.49
N LEU A 180 -11.44 12.06 -2.81
CA LEU A 180 -11.50 12.53 -1.42
C LEU A 180 -12.31 13.82 -1.28
N ARG A 181 -12.20 14.77 -2.20
CA ARG A 181 -13.03 15.99 -2.22
C ARG A 181 -14.53 15.72 -2.36
N HIS A 182 -14.93 14.61 -2.96
CA HIS A 182 -16.33 14.22 -3.09
C HIS A 182 -16.83 13.37 -1.91
N ILE A 183 -15.96 12.59 -1.26
CA ILE A 183 -16.34 11.76 -0.13
C ILE A 183 -16.34 12.58 1.17
N MET A 184 -15.24 13.29 1.47
CA MET A 184 -15.03 13.91 2.79
C MET A 184 -16.10 14.89 3.24
N PRO A 185 -16.76 15.70 2.36
CA PRO A 185 -17.86 16.56 2.78
C PRO A 185 -19.07 15.82 3.35
N ASN A 186 -19.23 14.52 3.04
CA ASN A 186 -20.30 13.69 3.56
C ASN A 186 -19.86 12.83 4.76
N VAL A 187 -18.60 12.93 5.17
CA VAL A 187 -18.01 12.12 6.25
C VAL A 187 -17.67 12.98 7.47
N VAL A 188 -17.07 14.17 7.25
CA VAL A 188 -16.55 14.98 8.34
C VAL A 188 -17.40 16.23 8.63
N GLN A 189 -17.29 16.74 9.85
CA GLN A 189 -17.89 18.03 10.24
C GLN A 189 -17.34 19.18 9.37
N SER A 190 -18.17 20.18 9.09
CA SER A 190 -17.77 21.32 8.25
C SER A 190 -16.56 22.09 8.80
N SER A 191 -16.43 22.18 10.13
CA SER A 191 -15.28 22.79 10.80
C SER A 191 -13.99 22.01 10.55
N VAL A 192 -14.05 20.68 10.52
CA VAL A 192 -12.91 19.80 10.20
C VAL A 192 -12.59 19.88 8.72
N LEU A 193 -13.61 19.82 7.85
CA LEU A 193 -13.43 19.84 6.40
C LEU A 193 -12.56 21.00 5.92
N THR A 194 -12.73 22.18 6.52
CA THR A 194 -11.98 23.39 6.15
C THR A 194 -10.50 23.35 6.51
N THR A 195 -10.10 22.42 7.39
CA THR A 195 -8.70 22.24 7.82
C THR A 195 -7.96 21.12 7.09
N LEU A 196 -8.70 20.30 6.32
CA LEU A 196 -8.12 19.14 5.63
C LEU A 196 -7.29 19.54 4.41
N ASP A 197 -6.11 18.97 4.31
CA ASP A 197 -5.27 19.06 3.12
C ASP A 197 -5.52 17.86 2.21
N LEU A 198 -6.16 18.11 1.08
CA LEU A 198 -6.52 17.13 0.04
C LEU A 198 -5.67 17.32 -1.23
N ALA A 199 -4.55 18.05 -1.14
CA ALA A 199 -3.72 18.36 -2.30
C ALA A 199 -3.13 17.07 -2.91
N PRO A 200 -3.07 16.97 -4.26
CA PRO A 200 -2.50 15.79 -4.93
C PRO A 200 -1.04 15.52 -4.57
N GLU A 201 -0.28 16.56 -4.20
CA GLU A 201 1.14 16.50 -3.88
C GLU A 201 1.42 16.04 -2.46
N ARG A 202 0.40 16.00 -1.60
CA ARG A 202 0.56 15.67 -0.18
C ARG A 202 1.16 14.29 0.06
N GLY A 203 0.83 13.29 -0.77
CA GLY A 203 1.42 11.95 -0.68
C GLY A 203 2.95 11.94 -0.74
N ALA A 204 3.54 12.78 -1.59
CA ALA A 204 4.99 12.94 -1.68
C ALA A 204 5.59 13.59 -0.43
N ALA A 205 4.91 14.59 0.15
CA ALA A 205 5.34 15.23 1.37
C ALA A 205 5.32 14.27 2.57
N ILE A 206 4.27 13.46 2.71
CA ILE A 206 4.17 12.43 3.76
C ILE A 206 5.29 11.39 3.61
N TYR A 207 5.55 10.96 2.37
CA TYR A 207 6.63 10.00 2.12
C TYR A 207 8.00 10.57 2.53
N ALA A 208 8.29 11.83 2.21
CA ALA A 208 9.52 12.50 2.62
C ALA A 208 9.62 12.65 4.15
N GLU A 209 8.51 12.97 4.83
CA GLU A 209 8.44 13.02 6.29
C GLU A 209 8.80 11.66 6.92
N ILE A 210 8.25 10.56 6.40
CA ILE A 210 8.55 9.20 6.88
C ILE A 210 10.04 8.88 6.68
N GLN A 211 10.62 9.20 5.51
CA GLN A 211 12.04 8.93 5.26
C GLN A 211 12.94 9.70 6.25
N ALA A 212 12.63 10.96 6.52
CA ALA A 212 13.38 11.77 7.47
C ALA A 212 13.29 11.20 8.91
N LEU A 213 12.13 10.70 9.32
CA LEU A 213 11.97 10.04 10.62
C LEU A 213 12.80 8.75 10.72
N MET A 214 12.79 7.91 9.69
CA MET A 214 13.57 6.67 9.65
C MET A 214 15.06 6.93 9.70
N GLU A 215 15.56 7.93 8.97
CA GLU A 215 16.98 8.34 8.99
C GLU A 215 17.39 8.85 10.38
N ALA A 216 16.51 9.61 11.04
CA ALA A 216 16.76 10.10 12.39
C ALA A 216 16.85 8.97 13.43
N GLU A 217 15.99 7.95 13.31
CA GLU A 217 16.00 6.76 14.17
C GLU A 217 17.27 5.92 13.95
N GLU A 218 17.69 5.73 12.70
CA GLU A 218 18.92 4.99 12.39
C GLU A 218 20.16 5.69 12.95
N LEU A 219 20.23 7.02 12.85
CA LEU A 219 21.34 7.81 13.42
C LEU A 219 21.37 7.75 14.95
N ALA A 220 20.20 7.81 15.59
CA ALA A 220 20.09 7.68 17.05
C ALA A 220 20.49 6.28 17.54
N GLY A 221 20.07 5.23 16.80
CA GLY A 221 20.44 3.84 17.12
C GLY A 221 21.91 3.50 16.87
N ALA A 222 22.57 4.20 15.94
CA ALA A 222 24.01 4.02 15.67
C ALA A 222 24.92 4.74 16.70
N SER A 223 24.33 5.64 17.50
CA SER A 223 25.05 6.47 18.50
C SER A 223 24.92 5.94 19.94
N ALA A 224 24.11 4.88 20.13
CA ALA A 224 23.86 4.21 21.42
C ALA A 224 24.60 2.87 21.48
#